data_d6123cd0e966840c885c506e98a66978
#
_entry.id   d6123cd0e966840c885c506e98a66978
#
_cell.length_a   1.000
_cell.length_b   1.000
_cell.length_c   1.000
_cell.angle_alpha   90.00
_cell.angle_beta   90.00
_cell.angle_gamma   90.00
#
_symmetry.space_group_name_H-M   'P 1'
#
loop_
_entity.id
_entity.type
_entity.pdbx_description
1 polymer ?
#
loop_
_entity_poly.entity_id
_entity_poly.type
_entity_poly.pdbx_seq_one_letter_code
_entity_poly.pdbx_strand_id
1 'polypeptide(L)'
;MALIGCLLFLPKDVPERVKERLDWFGFLTLAIGIASLQMMLDRGQRLDWFESGEIIFEGCLALIALYMFNVHVMTKKKPFLDPKIFLERNFFLALILVAFYGLLTVPPMVLLPAFLEGLIGYEIIDVGFLQSSRGIG
;
A
#
# COMPACT_ATOMS: atom_id res chain seq x y z
N MET A 1 0.39 12.71 -22.20
CA MET A 1 0.08 14.06 -21.68
C MET A 1 0.71 14.33 -20.32
N ALA A 2 0.59 13.44 -19.32
CA ALA A 2 1.19 13.65 -17.97
C ALA A 2 2.72 13.82 -17.98
N LEU A 3 3.46 13.09 -18.83
CA LEU A 3 4.92 13.19 -18.95
C LEU A 3 5.39 14.56 -19.45
N ILE A 4 4.66 15.15 -20.38
CA ILE A 4 4.97 16.49 -20.95
C ILE A 4 4.69 17.56 -19.89
N GLY A 5 3.60 17.43 -19.14
CA GLY A 5 3.30 18.31 -18.02
C GLY A 5 4.37 18.28 -16.92
N CYS A 6 4.82 17.08 -16.52
CA CYS A 6 5.91 16.93 -15.56
C CYS A 6 7.21 17.59 -16.03
N LEU A 7 7.58 17.43 -17.31
CA LEU A 7 8.81 18.01 -17.85
C LEU A 7 8.79 19.55 -17.94
N LEU A 8 7.60 20.13 -18.12
CA LEU A 8 7.43 21.60 -18.23
C LEU A 8 7.34 22.28 -16.87
N PHE A 9 6.80 21.60 -15.86
CA PHE A 9 6.52 22.19 -14.53
C PHE A 9 7.48 21.74 -13.43
N LEU A 10 8.38 20.77 -13.69
CA LEU A 10 9.42 20.47 -12.70
C LEU A 10 10.42 21.63 -12.65
N PRO A 11 10.63 22.27 -11.49
CA PRO A 11 11.69 23.26 -11.32
C PRO A 11 13.04 22.60 -11.62
N LYS A 12 13.85 23.27 -12.45
CA LYS A 12 15.19 22.81 -12.84
C LYS A 12 16.21 22.80 -11.70
N ASP A 13 15.86 23.39 -10.59
CA ASP A 13 16.69 23.36 -9.38
C ASP A 13 16.46 22.06 -8.62
N VAL A 14 17.02 20.97 -9.17
CA VAL A 14 17.20 19.74 -8.39
C VAL A 14 18.31 20.03 -7.40
N PRO A 15 18.03 20.14 -6.08
CA PRO A 15 19.10 20.30 -5.11
C PRO A 15 20.10 19.15 -5.30
N GLU A 16 21.39 19.48 -5.26
CA GLU A 16 22.51 18.54 -5.42
C GLU A 16 22.16 17.21 -4.74
N ARG A 17 22.09 16.15 -5.52
CA ARG A 17 21.79 14.81 -4.99
C ARG A 17 22.89 14.45 -4.01
N VAL A 18 22.67 14.72 -2.75
CA VAL A 18 23.47 14.14 -1.68
C VAL A 18 23.30 12.62 -1.89
N LYS A 19 24.40 11.95 -2.24
CA LYS A 19 24.46 10.48 -2.33
C LYS A 19 24.30 9.92 -0.92
N GLU A 20 23.09 9.96 -0.40
CA GLU A 20 22.76 9.31 0.86
C GLU A 20 22.67 7.81 0.60
N ARG A 21 23.38 7.05 1.42
CA ARG A 21 23.29 5.59 1.36
C ARG A 21 21.88 5.18 1.74
N LEU A 22 21.26 4.36 0.88
CA LEU A 22 19.94 3.82 1.13
C LEU A 22 19.93 3.10 2.48
N ASP A 23 18.95 3.39 3.30
CA ASP A 23 18.74 2.72 4.57
C ASP A 23 18.09 1.34 4.35
N TRP A 24 18.93 0.38 3.97
CA TRP A 24 18.46 -0.99 3.68
C TRP A 24 17.77 -1.64 4.88
N PHE A 25 18.23 -1.38 6.09
CA PHE A 25 17.63 -1.97 7.27
C PHE A 25 16.23 -1.41 7.53
N GLY A 26 16.06 -0.08 7.49
CA GLY A 26 14.76 0.57 7.61
C GLY A 26 13.81 0.14 6.50
N PHE A 27 14.30 0.09 5.26
CA PHE A 27 13.51 -0.35 4.12
C PHE A 27 13.04 -1.81 4.25
N LEU A 28 13.94 -2.74 4.58
CA LEU A 28 13.61 -4.16 4.68
C LEU A 28 12.66 -4.45 5.85
N THR A 29 12.88 -3.84 7.01
CA THR A 29 12.00 -4.04 8.17
C THR A 29 10.60 -3.50 7.91
N LEU A 30 10.48 -2.34 7.24
CA LEU A 30 9.20 -1.80 6.82
C LEU A 30 8.51 -2.70 5.79
N ALA A 31 9.25 -3.13 4.76
CA ALA A 31 8.72 -3.98 3.69
C ALA A 31 8.22 -5.33 4.23
N ILE A 32 9.00 -6.00 5.08
CA ILE A 32 8.61 -7.26 5.71
C ILE A 32 7.38 -7.03 6.60
N GLY A 33 7.37 -5.96 7.41
CA GLY A 33 6.26 -5.66 8.31
C GLY A 33 4.95 -5.43 7.56
N ILE A 34 4.98 -4.63 6.49
CA ILE A 34 3.79 -4.37 5.68
C ILE A 34 3.36 -5.64 4.91
N ALA A 35 4.30 -6.37 4.30
CA ALA A 35 3.98 -7.58 3.56
C ALA A 35 3.33 -8.66 4.44
N SER A 36 3.89 -8.90 5.63
CA SER A 36 3.34 -9.86 6.59
C SER A 36 1.96 -9.43 7.10
N LEU A 37 1.79 -8.14 7.40
CA LEU A 37 0.49 -7.60 7.79
C LEU A 37 -0.56 -7.76 6.68
N GLN A 38 -0.17 -7.47 5.44
CA GLN A 38 -1.03 -7.62 4.28
C GLN A 38 -1.46 -9.09 4.09
N MET A 39 -0.52 -10.03 4.16
CA MET A 39 -0.81 -11.46 4.04
C MET A 39 -1.75 -11.95 5.14
N MET A 40 -1.50 -11.54 6.38
CA MET A 40 -2.37 -11.85 7.51
C MET A 40 -3.80 -11.37 7.27
N LEU A 41 -3.98 -10.12 6.81
CA LEU A 41 -5.31 -9.55 6.57
C LEU A 41 -6.02 -10.20 5.37
N ASP A 42 -5.28 -10.54 4.32
CA ASP A 42 -5.81 -11.12 3.08
C ASP A 42 -6.30 -12.56 3.28
N ARG A 43 -5.57 -13.34 4.08
CA ARG A 43 -5.84 -14.76 4.31
C ARG A 43 -6.62 -15.04 5.59
N GLY A 44 -6.68 -14.07 6.52
CA GLY A 44 -7.27 -14.26 7.85
C GLY A 44 -8.65 -14.87 7.81
N GLN A 45 -9.51 -14.39 6.91
CA GLN A 45 -10.89 -14.87 6.79
C GLN A 45 -11.01 -16.29 6.23
N ARG A 46 -10.02 -16.76 5.44
CA ARG A 46 -10.02 -18.11 4.87
C ARG A 46 -9.36 -19.15 5.77
N LEU A 47 -8.56 -18.71 6.72
CA LEU A 47 -7.78 -19.55 7.63
C LEU A 47 -8.25 -19.43 9.09
N ASP A 48 -9.49 -18.96 9.29
CA ASP A 48 -10.11 -18.81 10.62
C ASP A 48 -9.27 -18.00 11.61
N TRP A 49 -8.60 -16.95 11.10
CA TRP A 49 -7.82 -15.98 11.88
C TRP A 49 -6.82 -16.66 12.83
N PHE A 50 -6.96 -16.44 14.12
CA PHE A 50 -6.02 -16.90 15.15
C PHE A 50 -6.05 -18.41 15.45
N GLU A 51 -6.88 -19.20 14.79
CA GLU A 51 -6.85 -20.66 14.88
C GLU A 51 -5.77 -21.27 13.99
N SER A 52 -5.30 -20.51 12.97
CA SER A 52 -4.21 -20.94 12.10
C SER A 52 -2.84 -20.49 12.63
N GLY A 53 -1.92 -21.44 12.75
CA GLY A 53 -0.53 -21.15 13.10
C GLY A 53 0.18 -20.25 12.07
N GLU A 54 -0.24 -20.29 10.79
CA GLU A 54 0.28 -19.44 9.72
C GLU A 54 -0.07 -17.98 9.98
N ILE A 55 -1.31 -17.67 10.30
CA ILE A 55 -1.78 -16.30 10.61
C ILE A 55 -1.12 -15.75 11.86
N ILE A 56 -0.94 -16.58 12.91
CA ILE A 56 -0.23 -16.17 14.12
C ILE A 56 1.23 -15.84 13.79
N PHE A 57 1.89 -16.65 12.98
CA PHE A 57 3.27 -16.39 12.57
C PHE A 57 3.39 -15.09 11.77
N GLU A 58 2.52 -14.86 10.77
CA GLU A 58 2.49 -13.63 9.97
C GLU A 58 2.21 -12.40 10.84
N GLY A 59 1.28 -12.49 11.79
CA GLY A 59 1.00 -11.43 12.76
C GLY A 59 2.18 -11.10 13.68
N CYS A 60 2.83 -12.12 14.22
CA CYS A 60 4.02 -11.94 15.05
C CYS A 60 5.17 -11.32 14.23
N LEU A 61 5.39 -11.79 13.01
CA LEU A 61 6.42 -11.27 12.11
C LEU A 61 6.15 -9.80 11.77
N ALA A 62 4.90 -9.44 11.46
CA ALA A 62 4.49 -8.08 11.20
C ALA A 62 4.75 -7.16 12.41
N LEU A 63 4.35 -7.58 13.61
CA LEU A 63 4.55 -6.81 14.83
C LEU A 63 6.04 -6.59 15.13
N ILE A 64 6.85 -7.64 15.06
CA ILE A 64 8.30 -7.56 15.30
C ILE A 64 8.97 -6.64 14.28
N ALA A 65 8.68 -6.83 13.00
CA ALA A 65 9.30 -6.05 11.94
C ALA A 65 8.91 -4.57 12.01
N LEU A 66 7.63 -4.24 12.26
CA LEU A 66 7.17 -2.88 12.44
C LEU A 66 7.72 -2.24 13.74
N TYR A 67 7.86 -3.01 14.81
CA TYR A 67 8.49 -2.53 16.03
C TYR A 67 9.96 -2.18 15.79
N MET A 68 10.72 -3.08 15.14
CA MET A 68 12.13 -2.83 14.77
C MET A 68 12.27 -1.61 13.87
N PHE A 69 11.36 -1.43 12.90
CA PHE A 69 11.32 -0.25 12.06
C PHE A 69 11.11 1.03 12.87
N ASN A 70 10.13 1.05 13.78
CA ASN A 70 9.86 2.21 14.63
C ASN A 70 11.07 2.58 15.51
N VAL A 71 11.67 1.60 16.17
CA VAL A 71 12.88 1.82 16.99
C VAL A 71 14.02 2.36 16.14
N HIS A 72 14.22 1.80 14.94
CA HIS A 72 15.26 2.24 14.02
C HIS A 72 15.06 3.69 13.56
N VAL A 73 13.85 4.04 13.16
CA VAL A 73 13.48 5.42 12.73
C VAL A 73 13.68 6.43 13.86
N MET A 74 13.37 6.07 15.11
CA MET A 74 13.55 6.95 16.26
C MET A 74 15.03 7.12 16.66
N THR A 75 15.87 6.11 16.40
CA THR A 75 17.27 6.09 16.82
C THR A 75 18.21 6.66 15.76
N LYS A 76 17.85 6.55 14.49
CA LYS A 76 18.71 6.96 13.37
C LYS A 76 18.55 8.45 13.06
N LYS A 77 19.68 9.16 12.88
CA LYS A 77 19.67 10.60 12.54
C LYS A 77 19.08 10.91 11.16
N LYS A 78 19.13 9.95 10.22
CA LYS A 78 18.57 10.05 8.86
C LYS A 78 17.92 8.71 8.51
N PRO A 79 16.69 8.47 8.96
CA PRO A 79 15.96 7.25 8.63
C PRO A 79 15.49 7.28 7.17
N PHE A 80 15.15 6.09 6.63
CA PHE A 80 14.54 5.95 5.30
C PHE A 80 13.25 6.78 5.16
N LEU A 81 12.47 6.86 6.21
CA LEU A 81 11.24 7.64 6.29
C LEU A 81 11.36 8.61 7.47
N ASP A 82 11.36 9.92 7.21
CA ASP A 82 11.36 10.91 8.28
C ASP A 82 9.94 11.02 8.86
N PRO A 83 9.72 10.69 10.15
CA PRO A 83 8.39 10.77 10.74
C PRO A 83 7.81 12.19 10.75
N LYS A 84 8.63 13.21 10.59
CA LYS A 84 8.16 14.61 10.49
C LYS A 84 7.27 14.85 9.27
N ILE A 85 7.44 14.08 8.19
CA ILE A 85 6.59 14.17 7.00
C ILE A 85 5.12 13.91 7.36
N PHE A 86 4.85 12.99 8.28
CA PHE A 86 3.48 12.69 8.72
C PHE A 86 2.85 13.79 9.57
N LEU A 87 3.67 14.68 10.14
CA LEU A 87 3.21 15.84 10.89
C LEU A 87 2.90 17.03 9.98
N GLU A 88 3.33 17.00 8.71
CA GLU A 88 2.99 18.03 7.74
C GLU A 88 1.52 17.94 7.37
N ARG A 89 0.80 19.06 7.59
CA ARG A 89 -0.65 19.15 7.37
C ARG A 89 -1.08 18.73 5.96
N ASN A 90 -0.32 19.15 4.93
CA ASN A 90 -0.65 18.83 3.53
C ASN A 90 -0.46 17.34 3.24
N PHE A 91 0.60 16.73 3.78
CA PHE A 91 0.85 15.31 3.63
C PHE A 91 -0.22 14.48 4.35
N PHE A 92 -0.56 14.85 5.57
CA PHE A 92 -1.60 14.17 6.35
C PHE A 92 -2.98 14.23 5.67
N LEU A 93 -3.36 15.41 5.15
CA LEU A 93 -4.61 15.55 4.38
C LEU A 93 -4.60 14.72 3.10
N ALA A 94 -3.49 14.70 2.36
CA ALA A 94 -3.34 13.86 1.18
C ALA A 94 -3.48 12.37 1.51
N LEU A 95 -2.91 11.93 2.63
CA LEU A 95 -3.00 10.54 3.08
C LEU A 95 -4.43 10.13 3.44
N ILE A 96 -5.18 11.02 4.10
CA ILE A 96 -6.60 10.82 4.38
C ILE A 96 -7.40 10.73 3.08
N LEU A 97 -7.17 11.63 2.13
CA LEU A 97 -7.88 11.61 0.84
C LEU A 97 -7.60 10.34 0.06
N VAL A 98 -6.35 9.87 0.02
CA VAL A 98 -5.96 8.60 -0.63
C VAL A 98 -6.62 7.41 0.07
N ALA A 99 -6.67 7.41 1.40
CA ALA A 99 -7.35 6.36 2.16
C ALA A 99 -8.86 6.31 1.84
N PHE A 100 -9.54 7.45 1.83
CA PHE A 100 -10.95 7.52 1.43
C PHE A 100 -11.17 7.10 -0.03
N TYR A 101 -10.31 7.53 -0.93
CA TYR A 101 -10.36 7.12 -2.34
C TYR A 101 -10.24 5.60 -2.48
N GLY A 102 -9.27 4.98 -1.79
CA GLY A 102 -9.11 3.52 -1.78
C GLY A 102 -10.35 2.81 -1.22
N LEU A 103 -10.90 3.32 -0.12
CA LEU A 103 -12.06 2.75 0.55
C LEU A 103 -13.33 2.84 -0.31
N LEU A 104 -13.46 3.85 -1.16
CA LEU A 104 -14.58 4.01 -2.09
C LEU A 104 -14.40 3.22 -3.38
N THR A 105 -13.16 3.03 -3.84
CA THR A 105 -12.87 2.47 -5.17
C THR A 105 -12.65 0.95 -5.12
N VAL A 106 -11.96 0.44 -4.10
CA VAL A 106 -11.58 -0.97 -4.02
C VAL A 106 -12.78 -1.91 -3.81
N PRO A 107 -13.72 -1.65 -2.88
CA PRO A 107 -14.85 -2.56 -2.67
C PRO A 107 -15.71 -2.77 -3.91
N PRO A 108 -16.15 -1.73 -4.66
CA PRO A 108 -16.91 -1.95 -5.88
C PRO A 108 -16.12 -2.72 -6.95
N MET A 109 -14.81 -2.53 -7.01
CA MET A 109 -13.94 -3.22 -7.97
C MET A 109 -13.86 -4.73 -7.71
N VAL A 110 -13.89 -5.11 -6.43
CA VAL A 110 -13.82 -6.52 -6.01
C VAL A 110 -15.21 -7.16 -5.97
N LEU A 111 -16.21 -6.44 -5.46
CA LEU A 111 -17.57 -6.97 -5.26
C LEU A 111 -18.37 -7.09 -6.55
N LEU A 112 -18.15 -6.20 -7.51
CA LEU A 112 -18.93 -6.19 -8.75
C LEU A 112 -18.75 -7.48 -9.57
N PRO A 113 -17.54 -8.01 -9.81
CA PRO A 113 -17.38 -9.32 -10.46
C PRO A 113 -18.06 -10.44 -9.70
N ALA A 114 -17.83 -10.52 -8.39
CA ALA A 114 -18.41 -11.56 -7.55
C ALA A 114 -19.95 -11.52 -7.55
N PHE A 115 -20.54 -10.31 -7.61
CA PHE A 115 -21.98 -10.11 -7.73
C PHE A 115 -22.50 -10.56 -9.10
N LEU A 116 -21.80 -10.22 -10.19
CA LEU A 116 -22.21 -10.59 -11.54
C LEU A 116 -22.16 -12.10 -11.77
N GLU A 117 -21.11 -12.76 -11.27
CA GLU A 117 -20.98 -14.22 -11.36
C GLU A 117 -21.99 -14.95 -10.46
N GLY A 118 -22.07 -14.54 -9.18
CA GLY A 118 -22.81 -15.29 -8.17
C GLY A 118 -24.32 -15.12 -8.21
N LEU A 119 -24.84 -13.91 -8.56
CA LEU A 119 -26.27 -13.61 -8.53
C LEU A 119 -26.91 -13.53 -9.91
N ILE A 120 -26.19 -13.11 -10.94
CA ILE A 120 -26.74 -12.89 -12.27
C ILE A 120 -26.35 -14.02 -13.23
N GLY A 121 -25.31 -14.83 -12.88
CA GLY A 121 -24.92 -16.00 -13.67
C GLY A 121 -24.17 -15.66 -14.96
N TYR A 122 -23.50 -14.48 -15.00
CA TYR A 122 -22.65 -14.12 -16.13
C TYR A 122 -21.42 -15.05 -16.19
N GLU A 123 -21.02 -15.42 -17.42
CA GLU A 123 -19.74 -16.14 -17.61
C GLU A 123 -18.55 -15.24 -17.26
N ILE A 124 -17.50 -15.84 -16.71
CA ILE A 124 -16.26 -15.15 -16.27
C ILE A 124 -15.66 -14.27 -17.39
N ILE A 125 -15.81 -14.72 -18.65
CA ILE A 125 -15.32 -14.01 -19.84
C ILE A 125 -16.06 -12.68 -20.04
N ASP A 126 -17.38 -12.66 -19.85
CA ASP A 126 -18.22 -11.46 -20.02
C ASP A 126 -17.94 -10.44 -18.92
N VAL A 127 -17.71 -10.89 -17.69
CA VAL A 127 -17.31 -10.05 -16.56
C VAL A 127 -15.94 -9.42 -16.82
N GLY A 128 -15.00 -10.18 -17.42
CA GLY A 128 -13.69 -9.68 -17.83
C GLY A 128 -13.80 -8.60 -18.91
N PHE A 129 -14.68 -8.76 -19.88
CA PHE A 129 -14.94 -7.76 -20.94
C PHE A 129 -15.53 -6.46 -20.36
N LEU A 130 -16.48 -6.58 -19.45
CA LEU A 130 -17.08 -5.41 -18.76
C LEU A 130 -16.04 -4.63 -17.95
N GLN A 131 -15.10 -5.34 -17.31
CA GLN A 131 -14.02 -4.69 -16.58
C GLN A 131 -12.94 -4.08 -17.45
N SER A 132 -12.64 -4.69 -18.60
CA SER A 132 -11.62 -4.16 -19.52
C SER A 132 -12.01 -2.78 -20.09
N SER A 133 -13.30 -2.50 -20.23
CA SER A 133 -13.80 -1.20 -20.69
C SER A 133 -13.41 -0.04 -19.77
N ARG A 134 -13.15 -0.30 -18.47
CA ARG A 134 -12.65 0.70 -17.51
C ARG A 134 -11.21 1.13 -17.75
N GLY A 135 -10.42 0.31 -18.46
CA GLY A 135 -9.03 0.63 -18.80
C GLY A 135 -8.85 1.54 -20.01
N ILE A 136 -9.93 1.84 -20.72
CA ILE A 136 -9.91 2.63 -21.97
C ILE A 136 -10.29 4.11 -21.73
N GLY A 137 -10.79 4.46 -20.52
CA GLY A 137 -11.22 5.83 -20.17
C GLY A 137 -10.18 6.67 -19.47
#